data_6e453d1bc82f7ef1d939c77a00c74aa6
#
_entry.id   6e453d1bc82f7ef1d939c77a00c74aa6
#
_cell.length_a   1.000
_cell.length_b   1.000
_cell.length_c   1.000
_cell.angle_alpha   90.00
_cell.angle_beta   90.00
_cell.angle_gamma   90.00
#
_symmetry.space_group_name_H-M   'P 1'
#
loop_
_entity.id
_entity.type
_entity.pdbx_description
1 polymer ?
#
loop_
_entity_poly.entity_id
_entity_poly.type
_entity_poly.pdbx_seq_one_letter_code
_entity_poly.pdbx_strand_id
1 'polypeptide(L)'
;TETTVAVTQVEITDDILSKYDRLPIGVSKEDTKISIDTSKGEEKDQGEVIIEGPSVSKGYLNNPEKTKAAFFKDGEHSSYRTGDLGFLDGDMLFYRGRIDFQVKFNGYRIELEEINFYLAKNPLVRYGVVAPKYNKDHKVQQLVAVVELADGVREKYDDAELTKKLRESLSQDIMPYMLPQRFIYRDEMPISQNGKVDIKQVIKEVNNA
;
A
#
# COMPACT_ATOMS: atom_id res chain seq x y z
N THR A 1 -15.16 0.61 2.34
CA THR A 1 -15.78 -0.57 2.98
C THR A 1 -15.87 -0.36 4.48
N GLU A 2 -14.76 -0.15 5.17
CA GLU A 2 -14.65 -0.03 6.63
C GLU A 2 -15.41 1.16 7.22
N THR A 3 -15.69 2.16 6.38
CA THR A 3 -16.41 3.41 6.74
C THR A 3 -17.65 3.63 5.88
N THR A 4 -18.26 2.58 5.35
CA THR A 4 -19.52 2.62 4.56
C THR A 4 -19.44 3.55 3.34
N VAL A 5 -18.61 3.18 2.36
CA VAL A 5 -18.46 3.75 1.01
C VAL A 5 -17.82 5.15 0.97
N ALA A 6 -18.50 6.22 1.37
CA ALA A 6 -18.00 7.58 1.24
C ALA A 6 -18.17 8.39 2.55
N VAL A 7 -17.13 9.08 2.95
CA VAL A 7 -17.09 9.91 4.16
C VAL A 7 -16.74 11.37 3.89
N THR A 8 -16.32 11.68 2.66
CA THR A 8 -16.00 13.04 2.21
C THR A 8 -16.72 13.36 0.91
N GLN A 9 -16.87 14.64 0.64
CA GLN A 9 -17.42 15.16 -0.61
C GLN A 9 -16.78 16.49 -0.96
N VAL A 10 -16.70 16.79 -2.27
CA VAL A 10 -16.29 18.09 -2.79
C VAL A 10 -16.97 18.35 -4.12
N GLU A 11 -17.46 19.56 -4.31
CA GLU A 11 -17.89 20.05 -5.61
C GLU A 11 -16.69 20.62 -6.35
N ILE A 12 -16.42 20.09 -7.55
CA ILE A 12 -15.29 20.53 -8.36
C ILE A 12 -15.72 21.79 -9.12
N THR A 13 -15.22 22.93 -8.69
CA THR A 13 -15.44 24.24 -9.30
C THR A 13 -14.17 24.75 -9.99
N ASP A 14 -14.30 25.77 -10.85
CA ASP A 14 -13.16 26.42 -11.49
C ASP A 14 -12.17 27.00 -10.46
N ASP A 15 -12.66 27.45 -9.30
CA ASP A 15 -11.84 27.94 -8.21
C ASP A 15 -10.96 26.82 -7.62
N ILE A 16 -11.53 25.63 -7.39
CA ILE A 16 -10.77 24.47 -6.91
C ILE A 16 -9.73 24.03 -7.95
N LEU A 17 -10.13 23.99 -9.23
CA LEU A 17 -9.23 23.63 -10.33
C LEU A 17 -8.07 24.62 -10.49
N SER A 18 -8.31 25.89 -10.24
CA SER A 18 -7.26 26.94 -10.34
C SER A 18 -6.37 27.01 -9.11
N LYS A 19 -6.91 26.66 -7.92
CA LYS A 19 -6.20 26.78 -6.64
C LYS A 19 -5.28 25.60 -6.36
N TYR A 20 -5.62 24.40 -6.81
CA TYR A 20 -4.92 23.17 -6.42
C TYR A 20 -4.44 22.38 -7.62
N ASP A 21 -3.13 22.14 -7.71
CA ASP A 21 -2.53 21.23 -8.70
C ASP A 21 -3.01 19.78 -8.54
N ARG A 22 -3.29 19.37 -7.29
CA ARG A 22 -3.86 18.07 -6.96
C ARG A 22 -5.21 18.28 -6.29
N LEU A 23 -6.25 17.66 -6.86
CA LEU A 23 -7.61 17.77 -6.33
C LEU A 23 -7.72 17.20 -4.92
N PRO A 24 -8.45 17.89 -4.03
CA PRO A 24 -8.81 17.37 -2.72
C PRO A 24 -9.79 16.21 -2.84
N ILE A 25 -9.86 15.38 -1.80
CA ILE A 25 -10.92 14.38 -1.66
C ILE A 25 -12.13 14.91 -0.87
N GLY A 26 -12.04 16.14 -0.42
CA GLY A 26 -13.17 16.93 0.05
C GLY A 26 -13.25 17.15 1.56
N VAL A 27 -14.39 17.71 1.96
CA VAL A 27 -14.75 17.92 3.37
C VAL A 27 -15.49 16.71 3.90
N SER A 28 -15.40 16.47 5.22
CA SER A 28 -16.14 15.39 5.88
C SER A 28 -17.65 15.64 5.86
N LYS A 29 -18.43 14.55 5.91
CA LYS A 29 -19.87 14.62 6.18
C LYS A 29 -20.12 15.18 7.60
N GLU A 30 -21.33 15.72 7.83
CA GLU A 30 -21.72 16.33 9.12
C GLU A 30 -21.54 15.39 10.33
N ASP A 31 -21.82 14.10 10.16
CA ASP A 31 -21.73 13.07 11.20
C ASP A 31 -20.36 12.39 11.27
N THR A 32 -19.38 12.87 10.52
CA THR A 32 -18.05 12.26 10.39
C THR A 32 -16.97 13.26 10.76
N LYS A 33 -16.06 12.84 11.62
CA LYS A 33 -14.86 13.60 11.96
C LYS A 33 -13.65 12.97 11.30
N ILE A 34 -12.82 13.80 10.65
CA ILE A 34 -11.54 13.42 10.08
C ILE A 34 -10.43 14.10 10.88
N SER A 35 -9.42 13.33 11.24
CA SER A 35 -8.20 13.82 11.88
C SER A 35 -6.97 13.19 11.27
N ILE A 36 -5.81 13.81 11.49
CA ILE A 36 -4.52 13.37 10.97
C ILE A 36 -3.63 12.95 12.14
N ASP A 37 -3.24 11.67 12.17
CA ASP A 37 -2.22 11.17 13.11
C ASP A 37 -0.83 11.44 12.53
N THR A 38 -0.27 12.59 12.89
CA THR A 38 1.03 13.06 12.37
C THR A 38 2.22 12.22 12.84
N SER A 39 2.04 11.31 13.81
CA SER A 39 3.10 10.39 14.25
C SER A 39 3.53 9.41 13.14
N LYS A 40 2.72 9.28 12.09
CA LYS A 40 2.95 8.41 10.93
C LYS A 40 3.43 9.15 9.67
N GLY A 41 3.49 10.48 9.73
CA GLY A 41 3.93 11.33 8.60
C GLY A 41 5.44 11.52 8.55
N GLU A 42 5.99 11.74 7.36
CA GLU A 42 7.39 12.13 7.14
C GLU A 42 7.54 13.65 7.02
N GLU A 43 6.48 14.35 6.63
CA GLU A 43 6.44 15.81 6.48
C GLU A 43 5.56 16.43 7.57
N LYS A 44 5.80 17.73 7.82
CA LYS A 44 4.98 18.49 8.77
C LYS A 44 3.52 18.51 8.32
N ASP A 45 2.62 18.32 9.27
CA ASP A 45 1.15 18.34 9.09
C ASP A 45 0.58 17.20 8.21
N GLN A 46 1.41 16.24 7.79
CA GLN A 46 0.99 15.00 7.14
C GLN A 46 0.97 13.82 8.11
N GLY A 47 0.07 12.89 7.89
CA GLY A 47 -0.03 11.70 8.72
C GLY A 47 -1.11 10.73 8.26
N GLU A 48 -1.37 9.74 9.09
CA GLU A 48 -2.43 8.78 8.84
C GLU A 48 -3.80 9.44 8.98
N VAL A 49 -4.64 9.27 7.97
CA VAL A 49 -6.04 9.73 8.02
C VAL A 49 -6.83 8.83 8.96
N ILE A 50 -7.42 9.41 9.98
CA ILE A 50 -8.31 8.75 10.94
C ILE A 50 -9.74 9.22 10.68
N ILE A 51 -10.68 8.28 10.61
CA ILE A 51 -12.10 8.56 10.39
C ILE A 51 -12.87 8.10 11.63
N GLU A 52 -13.63 9.01 12.24
CA GLU A 52 -14.54 8.77 13.37
C GLU A 52 -15.98 9.08 12.95
N GLY A 53 -16.92 8.22 13.28
CA GLY A 53 -18.33 8.47 13.01
C GLY A 53 -19.20 7.22 13.02
N PRO A 54 -20.53 7.40 12.88
CA PRO A 54 -21.49 6.30 12.91
C PRO A 54 -21.36 5.34 11.72
N SER A 55 -20.73 5.78 10.62
CA SER A 55 -20.46 4.95 9.43
C SER A 55 -19.29 3.98 9.60
N VAL A 56 -18.50 4.11 10.68
CA VAL A 56 -17.37 3.23 10.97
C VAL A 56 -17.86 1.85 11.39
N SER A 57 -17.35 0.82 10.71
CA SER A 57 -17.68 -0.58 10.96
C SER A 57 -17.30 -1.01 12.38
N LYS A 58 -17.92 -2.11 12.86
CA LYS A 58 -17.61 -2.71 14.16
C LYS A 58 -16.30 -3.51 14.17
N GLY A 59 -15.69 -3.72 13.01
CA GLY A 59 -14.46 -4.47 12.84
C GLY A 59 -14.54 -5.55 11.78
N TYR A 60 -13.54 -6.43 11.76
CA TYR A 60 -13.44 -7.55 10.83
C TYR A 60 -14.00 -8.83 11.44
N LEU A 61 -14.88 -9.53 10.69
CA LEU A 61 -15.48 -10.79 11.13
C LEU A 61 -14.38 -11.83 11.40
N ASN A 62 -14.45 -12.48 12.57
CA ASN A 62 -13.50 -13.52 12.99
C ASN A 62 -12.02 -13.12 12.97
N ASN A 63 -11.71 -11.82 13.03
CA ASN A 63 -10.34 -11.32 13.06
C ASN A 63 -10.16 -10.23 14.14
N PRO A 64 -10.11 -10.62 15.42
CA PRO A 64 -10.00 -9.66 16.53
C PRO A 64 -8.68 -8.90 16.54
N GLU A 65 -7.57 -9.51 16.09
CA GLU A 65 -6.25 -8.86 16.05
C GLU A 65 -6.23 -7.70 15.04
N LYS A 66 -6.67 -7.95 13.79
CA LYS A 66 -6.79 -6.90 12.79
C LYS A 66 -7.83 -5.85 13.20
N THR A 67 -8.91 -6.26 13.85
CA THR A 67 -9.90 -5.33 14.37
C THR A 67 -9.27 -4.37 15.38
N LYS A 68 -8.56 -4.89 16.39
CA LYS A 68 -7.89 -4.08 17.41
C LYS A 68 -6.82 -3.16 16.83
N ALA A 69 -6.13 -3.58 15.77
CA ALA A 69 -5.12 -2.75 15.11
C ALA A 69 -5.70 -1.58 14.32
N ALA A 70 -6.85 -1.79 13.67
CA ALA A 70 -7.44 -0.81 12.75
C ALA A 70 -8.59 0.01 13.36
N PHE A 71 -9.32 -0.53 14.35
CA PHE A 71 -10.48 0.12 14.96
C PHE A 71 -10.23 0.39 16.43
N PHE A 72 -10.61 1.59 16.89
CA PHE A 72 -10.54 1.98 18.29
C PHE A 72 -11.69 2.92 18.64
N LYS A 73 -11.83 3.24 19.90
CA LYS A 73 -12.84 4.20 20.38
C LYS A 73 -12.13 5.25 21.22
N ASP A 74 -12.18 6.50 20.74
CA ASP A 74 -11.63 7.68 21.43
C ASP A 74 -12.65 8.82 21.31
N GLY A 75 -13.84 8.60 21.83
CA GLY A 75 -14.96 9.53 21.73
C GLY A 75 -16.30 8.83 21.77
N GLU A 76 -17.32 9.45 21.18
CA GLU A 76 -18.69 8.93 21.14
C GLU A 76 -18.80 7.76 20.13
N HIS A 77 -18.17 7.90 18.99
CA HIS A 77 -18.22 6.94 17.89
C HIS A 77 -16.95 6.09 17.80
N SER A 78 -17.00 5.06 16.98
CA SER A 78 -15.83 4.27 16.61
C SER A 78 -14.95 5.04 15.63
N SER A 79 -13.65 4.85 15.77
CA SER A 79 -12.62 5.40 14.89
C SER A 79 -11.95 4.30 14.09
N TYR A 80 -11.53 4.63 12.88
CA TYR A 80 -10.85 3.73 11.95
C TYR A 80 -9.53 4.34 11.46
N ARG A 81 -8.46 3.58 11.60
CA ARG A 81 -7.16 3.84 11.01
C ARG A 81 -7.17 3.40 9.55
N THR A 82 -7.10 4.37 8.63
CA THR A 82 -7.28 4.06 7.21
C THR A 82 -6.06 3.44 6.55
N GLY A 83 -4.88 3.66 7.10
CA GLY A 83 -3.61 3.39 6.43
C GLY A 83 -3.33 4.33 5.26
N ASP A 84 -4.18 5.32 5.03
CA ASP A 84 -3.98 6.35 4.02
C ASP A 84 -3.20 7.53 4.62
N LEU A 85 -2.23 8.04 3.87
CA LEU A 85 -1.48 9.25 4.19
C LEU A 85 -2.22 10.46 3.62
N GLY A 86 -2.38 11.50 4.42
CA GLY A 86 -3.03 12.73 3.98
C GLY A 86 -2.70 13.92 4.87
N PHE A 87 -3.27 15.06 4.52
CA PHE A 87 -3.24 16.29 5.31
C PHE A 87 -4.54 17.08 5.12
N LEU A 88 -4.78 18.03 6.03
CA LEU A 88 -5.89 18.96 5.94
C LEU A 88 -5.38 20.36 5.57
N ASP A 89 -6.04 21.02 4.61
CA ASP A 89 -5.95 22.47 4.36
C ASP A 89 -7.29 23.07 4.75
N GLY A 90 -7.35 23.67 5.94
CA GLY A 90 -8.62 23.92 6.62
C GLY A 90 -9.37 22.62 6.87
N ASP A 91 -10.60 22.54 6.38
CA ASP A 91 -11.44 21.32 6.48
C ASP A 91 -11.31 20.40 5.24
N MET A 92 -10.52 20.79 4.26
CA MET A 92 -10.35 20.08 2.99
C MET A 92 -9.29 19.01 3.13
N LEU A 93 -9.67 17.74 2.96
CA LEU A 93 -8.75 16.60 3.01
C LEU A 93 -8.06 16.36 1.67
N PHE A 94 -6.75 16.18 1.74
CA PHE A 94 -5.90 15.80 0.60
C PHE A 94 -5.27 14.43 0.86
N TYR A 95 -5.38 13.54 -0.12
CA TYR A 95 -4.76 12.22 -0.09
C TYR A 95 -3.34 12.26 -0.68
N ARG A 96 -2.38 11.62 -0.02
CA ARG A 96 -0.95 11.56 -0.45
C ARG A 96 -0.45 10.17 -0.81
N GLY A 97 -1.23 9.14 -0.54
CA GLY A 97 -0.83 7.76 -0.81
C GLY A 97 -1.20 6.83 0.33
N ARG A 98 -0.55 5.68 0.40
CA ARG A 98 -0.71 4.71 1.49
C ARG A 98 0.52 4.70 2.40
N ILE A 99 0.29 4.51 3.69
CA ILE A 99 1.35 4.26 4.68
C ILE A 99 1.83 2.82 4.57
N ASP A 100 0.90 1.90 4.30
CA ASP A 100 1.17 0.50 4.02
C ASP A 100 1.42 0.25 2.53
N PHE A 101 1.86 -0.95 2.20
CA PHE A 101 2.14 -1.37 0.82
C PHE A 101 0.93 -1.99 0.11
N GLN A 102 -0.29 -1.61 0.52
CA GLN A 102 -1.50 -2.06 -0.13
C GLN A 102 -1.74 -1.33 -1.44
N VAL A 103 -2.12 -2.05 -2.48
CA VAL A 103 -2.40 -1.49 -3.81
C VAL A 103 -3.75 -1.94 -4.36
N LYS A 104 -4.32 -1.12 -5.24
CA LYS A 104 -5.48 -1.51 -6.05
C LYS A 104 -5.01 -1.85 -7.46
N PHE A 105 -5.15 -3.11 -7.85
CA PHE A 105 -4.72 -3.61 -9.16
C PHE A 105 -5.84 -4.44 -9.80
N ASN A 106 -6.24 -4.08 -11.02
CA ASN A 106 -7.33 -4.74 -11.76
C ASN A 106 -8.64 -4.91 -10.95
N GLY A 107 -8.96 -3.92 -10.11
CA GLY A 107 -10.15 -3.96 -9.25
C GLY A 107 -9.98 -4.72 -7.93
N TYR A 108 -8.88 -5.45 -7.75
CA TYR A 108 -8.56 -6.16 -6.51
C TYR A 108 -7.74 -5.29 -5.57
N ARG A 109 -7.99 -5.43 -4.27
CA ARG A 109 -7.19 -4.85 -3.20
C ARG A 109 -6.13 -5.88 -2.80
N ILE A 110 -4.87 -5.57 -3.02
CA ILE A 110 -3.74 -6.49 -2.85
C ILE A 110 -2.82 -5.98 -1.76
N GLU A 111 -2.54 -6.84 -0.79
CA GLU A 111 -1.51 -6.64 0.23
C GLU A 111 -0.17 -7.12 -0.36
N LEU A 112 0.73 -6.21 -0.72
CA LEU A 112 2.03 -6.61 -1.27
C LEU A 112 2.88 -7.39 -0.26
N GLU A 113 2.67 -7.14 1.04
CA GLU A 113 3.36 -7.87 2.11
C GLU A 113 3.01 -9.36 2.12
N GLU A 114 1.80 -9.75 1.72
CA GLU A 114 1.41 -11.15 1.58
C GLU A 114 2.25 -11.84 0.52
N ILE A 115 2.45 -11.19 -0.63
CA ILE A 115 3.28 -11.73 -1.71
C ILE A 115 4.76 -11.80 -1.27
N ASN A 116 5.24 -10.75 -0.59
CA ASN A 116 6.61 -10.70 -0.05
C ASN A 116 6.88 -11.83 0.92
N PHE A 117 5.89 -12.16 1.77
CA PHE A 117 6.00 -13.26 2.71
C PHE A 117 6.21 -14.62 2.02
N TYR A 118 5.45 -14.90 0.95
CA TYR A 118 5.61 -16.15 0.21
C TYR A 118 6.89 -16.18 -0.63
N LEU A 119 7.32 -15.04 -1.18
CA LEU A 119 8.63 -14.92 -1.82
C LEU A 119 9.76 -15.25 -0.84
N ALA A 120 9.73 -14.70 0.37
CA ALA A 120 10.76 -14.93 1.39
C ALA A 120 10.83 -16.37 1.89
N LYS A 121 9.76 -17.15 1.74
CA LYS A 121 9.75 -18.59 2.09
C LYS A 121 10.41 -19.47 1.02
N ASN A 122 10.60 -18.95 -0.19
CA ASN A 122 11.17 -19.75 -1.26
C ASN A 122 12.67 -19.93 -1.06
N PRO A 123 13.21 -21.18 -1.08
CA PRO A 123 14.63 -21.44 -0.82
C PRO A 123 15.58 -20.85 -1.88
N LEU A 124 15.08 -20.43 -3.03
CA LEU A 124 15.86 -19.76 -4.07
C LEU A 124 16.06 -18.27 -3.79
N VAL A 125 15.33 -17.71 -2.82
CA VAL A 125 15.26 -16.28 -2.55
C VAL A 125 15.97 -15.95 -1.24
N ARG A 126 16.94 -15.02 -1.28
CA ARG A 126 17.53 -14.42 -0.09
C ARG A 126 16.70 -13.26 0.41
N TYR A 127 16.35 -12.34 -0.52
CA TYR A 127 15.42 -11.25 -0.28
C TYR A 127 14.49 -11.09 -1.48
N GLY A 128 13.21 -10.87 -1.22
CA GLY A 128 12.21 -10.68 -2.27
C GLY A 128 11.19 -9.62 -1.87
N VAL A 129 10.93 -8.67 -2.79
CA VAL A 129 9.95 -7.59 -2.60
C VAL A 129 9.16 -7.40 -3.88
N VAL A 130 7.86 -7.27 -3.77
CA VAL A 130 6.99 -6.89 -4.88
C VAL A 130 6.74 -5.39 -4.84
N ALA A 131 7.07 -4.73 -5.94
CA ALA A 131 6.86 -3.31 -6.16
C ALA A 131 5.75 -3.08 -7.19
N PRO A 132 4.84 -2.13 -6.98
CA PRO A 132 3.90 -1.69 -7.99
C PRO A 132 4.62 -0.81 -9.01
N LYS A 133 4.45 -1.09 -10.30
CA LYS A 133 4.82 -0.15 -11.37
C LYS A 133 3.59 0.67 -11.75
N TYR A 134 3.70 1.99 -11.67
CA TYR A 134 2.62 2.92 -11.96
C TYR A 134 2.70 3.43 -13.40
N ASN A 135 1.54 3.73 -13.98
CA ASN A 135 1.42 4.47 -15.21
C ASN A 135 1.44 5.99 -14.94
N LYS A 136 1.30 6.80 -16.01
CA LYS A 136 1.27 8.28 -15.92
C LYS A 136 0.13 8.83 -15.06
N ASP A 137 -0.96 8.07 -14.90
CA ASP A 137 -2.12 8.42 -14.08
C ASP A 137 -2.00 7.91 -12.64
N HIS A 138 -0.81 7.49 -12.20
CA HIS A 138 -0.54 6.89 -10.89
C HIS A 138 -1.40 5.64 -10.56
N LYS A 139 -1.86 4.92 -11.61
CA LYS A 139 -2.53 3.63 -11.45
C LYS A 139 -1.52 2.50 -11.58
N VAL A 140 -1.67 1.47 -10.75
CA VAL A 140 -0.83 0.28 -10.86
C VAL A 140 -1.07 -0.40 -12.20
N GLN A 141 -0.02 -0.49 -12.99
CA GLN A 141 0.00 -1.14 -14.30
C GLN A 141 0.51 -2.57 -14.21
N GLN A 142 1.43 -2.83 -13.27
CA GLN A 142 2.10 -4.11 -13.16
C GLN A 142 2.61 -4.31 -11.73
N LEU A 143 2.61 -5.56 -11.27
CA LEU A 143 3.34 -6.00 -10.09
C LEU A 143 4.70 -6.57 -10.52
N VAL A 144 5.77 -6.05 -9.95
CA VAL A 144 7.15 -6.42 -10.28
C VAL A 144 7.80 -7.03 -9.04
N ALA A 145 8.18 -8.31 -9.11
CA ALA A 145 9.00 -8.93 -8.09
C ALA A 145 10.47 -8.58 -8.31
N VAL A 146 11.10 -7.97 -7.32
CA VAL A 146 12.55 -7.73 -7.27
C VAL A 146 13.15 -8.71 -6.30
N VAL A 147 14.12 -9.49 -6.75
CA VAL A 147 14.62 -10.67 -6.04
C VAL A 147 16.15 -10.65 -5.98
N GLU A 148 16.69 -10.79 -4.78
CA GLU A 148 18.06 -11.20 -4.53
C GLU A 148 18.04 -12.71 -4.28
N LEU A 149 18.85 -13.44 -5.04
CA LEU A 149 18.90 -14.91 -4.99
C LEU A 149 19.72 -15.38 -3.80
N ALA A 150 19.38 -16.56 -3.30
CA ALA A 150 20.21 -17.26 -2.33
C ALA A 150 21.55 -17.71 -2.95
N ASP A 151 22.55 -17.94 -2.11
CA ASP A 151 23.91 -18.30 -2.54
C ASP A 151 23.91 -19.56 -3.42
N GLY A 152 24.66 -19.54 -4.53
CA GLY A 152 24.80 -20.65 -5.44
C GLY A 152 23.59 -20.96 -6.33
N VAL A 153 22.55 -20.13 -6.30
CA VAL A 153 21.35 -20.30 -7.15
C VAL A 153 21.61 -19.80 -8.56
N ARG A 154 22.36 -18.70 -8.69
CA ARG A 154 22.66 -18.07 -9.99
C ARG A 154 23.48 -18.96 -10.92
N GLU A 155 24.31 -19.82 -10.36
CA GLU A 155 25.13 -20.78 -11.12
C GLU A 155 24.31 -21.96 -11.67
N LYS A 156 23.11 -22.20 -11.13
CA LYS A 156 22.30 -23.39 -11.45
C LYS A 156 21.16 -23.09 -12.42
N TYR A 157 20.68 -21.85 -12.45
CA TYR A 157 19.47 -21.49 -13.18
C TYR A 157 19.63 -20.17 -13.91
N ASP A 158 19.11 -20.08 -15.12
CA ASP A 158 18.94 -18.81 -15.83
C ASP A 158 17.68 -18.04 -15.37
N ASP A 159 17.51 -16.81 -15.84
CA ASP A 159 16.40 -15.94 -15.45
C ASP A 159 15.02 -16.52 -15.86
N ALA A 160 14.94 -17.24 -16.96
CA ALA A 160 13.68 -17.82 -17.43
C ALA A 160 13.26 -19.00 -16.54
N GLU A 161 14.21 -19.88 -16.19
CA GLU A 161 14.00 -21.00 -15.29
C GLU A 161 13.65 -20.52 -13.87
N LEU A 162 14.36 -19.50 -13.35
CA LEU A 162 14.08 -18.88 -12.06
C LEU A 162 12.67 -18.28 -12.02
N THR A 163 12.31 -17.51 -13.04
CA THR A 163 10.98 -16.89 -13.14
C THR A 163 9.88 -17.95 -13.15
N LYS A 164 10.07 -19.04 -13.91
CA LYS A 164 9.13 -20.16 -13.96
C LYS A 164 8.96 -20.80 -12.58
N LYS A 165 10.07 -21.15 -11.91
CA LYS A 165 10.06 -21.79 -10.58
C LYS A 165 9.43 -20.93 -9.51
N LEU A 166 9.77 -19.64 -9.47
CA LEU A 166 9.21 -18.70 -8.48
C LEU A 166 7.72 -18.48 -8.73
N ARG A 167 7.30 -18.35 -9.99
CA ARG A 167 5.88 -18.21 -10.32
C ARG A 167 5.07 -19.45 -10.00
N GLU A 168 5.59 -20.64 -10.30
CA GLU A 168 4.96 -21.92 -9.94
C GLU A 168 4.81 -22.06 -8.42
N SER A 169 5.85 -21.73 -7.66
CA SER A 169 5.81 -21.74 -6.20
C SER A 169 4.75 -20.75 -5.66
N LEU A 170 4.79 -19.51 -6.09
CA LEU A 170 3.82 -18.49 -5.65
C LEU A 170 2.38 -18.87 -5.99
N SER A 171 2.15 -19.49 -7.16
CA SER A 171 0.80 -19.88 -7.61
C SER A 171 0.13 -20.93 -6.72
N GLN A 172 0.87 -21.61 -5.86
CA GLN A 172 0.32 -22.56 -4.89
C GLN A 172 -0.25 -21.87 -3.65
N ASP A 173 0.23 -20.67 -3.34
CA ASP A 173 -0.04 -20.00 -2.06
C ASP A 173 -0.86 -18.72 -2.20
N ILE A 174 -0.80 -18.04 -3.37
CA ILE A 174 -1.49 -16.77 -3.60
C ILE A 174 -2.46 -16.85 -4.78
N MET A 175 -3.41 -15.93 -4.80
CA MET A 175 -4.42 -15.87 -5.85
C MET A 175 -3.80 -15.45 -7.20
N PRO A 176 -4.31 -15.92 -8.34
CA PRO A 176 -3.75 -15.62 -9.67
C PRO A 176 -3.58 -14.14 -9.99
N TYR A 177 -4.48 -13.27 -9.50
CA TYR A 177 -4.40 -11.82 -9.70
C TYR A 177 -3.31 -11.13 -8.89
N MET A 178 -2.73 -11.81 -7.90
CA MET A 178 -1.61 -11.34 -7.07
C MET A 178 -0.24 -11.70 -7.66
N LEU A 179 -0.19 -12.61 -8.64
CA LEU A 179 1.07 -13.07 -9.23
C LEU A 179 1.81 -11.92 -9.93
N PRO A 180 3.10 -11.68 -9.60
CA PRO A 180 3.91 -10.69 -10.29
C PRO A 180 4.02 -11.01 -11.78
N GLN A 181 3.84 -9.99 -12.63
CA GLN A 181 3.93 -10.13 -14.08
C GLN A 181 5.38 -10.07 -14.55
N ARG A 182 6.27 -9.45 -13.79
CA ARG A 182 7.69 -9.31 -14.10
C ARG A 182 8.53 -9.66 -12.88
N PHE A 183 9.71 -10.29 -13.15
CA PHE A 183 10.74 -10.57 -12.16
C PHE A 183 12.02 -9.83 -12.57
N ILE A 184 12.68 -9.21 -11.60
CA ILE A 184 13.97 -8.53 -11.74
C ILE A 184 14.90 -9.18 -10.73
N TYR A 185 16.01 -9.71 -11.20
CA TYR A 185 17.04 -10.33 -10.35
C TYR A 185 18.16 -9.33 -10.10
N ARG A 186 18.60 -9.24 -8.85
CA ARG A 186 19.67 -8.34 -8.41
C ARG A 186 20.71 -9.12 -7.63
N ASP A 187 21.93 -8.60 -7.64
CA ASP A 187 23.02 -9.14 -6.83
C ASP A 187 22.86 -8.70 -5.37
N GLU A 188 22.29 -7.50 -5.11
CA GLU A 188 22.12 -6.94 -3.78
C GLU A 188 20.84 -6.08 -3.69
N MET A 189 20.09 -6.25 -2.60
CA MET A 189 18.92 -5.42 -2.30
C MET A 189 19.31 -4.18 -1.50
N PRO A 190 18.64 -3.03 -1.72
CA PRO A 190 18.83 -1.87 -0.86
C PRO A 190 18.36 -2.18 0.56
N ILE A 191 19.23 -1.93 1.54
CA ILE A 191 18.96 -2.19 2.95
C ILE A 191 18.84 -0.86 3.70
N SER A 192 17.78 -0.72 4.48
CA SER A 192 17.55 0.42 5.37
C SER A 192 18.53 0.44 6.54
N GLN A 193 18.64 1.54 7.27
CA GLN A 193 19.47 1.68 8.47
C GLN A 193 19.16 0.63 9.56
N ASN A 194 17.94 0.08 9.54
CA ASN A 194 17.49 -0.94 10.48
C ASN A 194 17.77 -2.39 10.01
N GLY A 195 18.57 -2.58 8.95
CA GLY A 195 18.94 -3.89 8.43
C GLY A 195 17.83 -4.64 7.67
N LYS A 196 16.74 -3.96 7.31
CA LYS A 196 15.65 -4.53 6.50
C LYS A 196 15.72 -4.00 5.07
N VAL A 197 15.16 -4.73 4.11
CA VAL A 197 15.02 -4.26 2.73
C VAL A 197 14.28 -2.92 2.69
N ASP A 198 14.86 -1.92 2.02
CA ASP A 198 14.22 -0.62 1.80
C ASP A 198 13.21 -0.72 0.64
N ILE A 199 11.97 -1.12 0.99
CA ILE A 199 10.89 -1.30 0.04
C ILE A 199 10.56 0.00 -0.71
N LYS A 200 10.64 1.16 -0.04
CA LYS A 200 10.37 2.46 -0.67
C LYS A 200 11.39 2.75 -1.77
N GLN A 201 12.66 2.46 -1.51
CA GLN A 201 13.70 2.61 -2.52
C GLN A 201 13.50 1.65 -3.69
N VAL A 202 13.15 0.38 -3.43
CA VAL A 202 12.84 -0.59 -4.49
C VAL A 202 11.68 -0.10 -5.37
N ILE A 203 10.59 0.41 -4.77
CA ILE A 203 9.44 0.95 -5.51
C ILE A 203 9.88 2.15 -6.38
N LYS A 204 10.68 3.05 -5.84
CA LYS A 204 11.20 4.21 -6.56
C LYS A 204 12.03 3.80 -7.78
N GLU A 205 12.93 2.84 -7.62
CA GLU A 205 13.79 2.33 -8.69
C GLU A 205 13.01 1.64 -9.80
N VAL A 206 12.02 0.79 -9.44
CA VAL A 206 11.12 0.12 -10.41
C VAL A 206 10.34 1.15 -11.24
N ASN A 207 9.98 2.30 -10.66
CA ASN A 207 9.19 3.32 -11.35
C ASN A 207 10.05 4.33 -12.14
N ASN A 208 11.34 4.42 -11.86
CA ASN A 208 12.28 5.28 -12.61
C ASN A 208 12.96 4.55 -13.78
N ALA A 209 12.87 3.23 -13.83
CA ALA A 209 13.36 2.36 -14.91
C ALA A 209 12.26 2.18 -15.97
#